data_042c35f1b5bbb15680c29c699c56d612
#
_entry.id   042c35f1b5bbb15680c29c699c56d612
#
_cell.length_a   1.000
_cell.length_b   1.000
_cell.length_c   1.000
_cell.angle_alpha   90.00
_cell.angle_beta   90.00
_cell.angle_gamma   90.00
#
_symmetry.space_group_name_H-M   'P 1'
#
loop_
_entity.id
_entity.type
_entity.pdbx_description
1 polymer ?
#
loop_
_entity_poly.entity_id
_entity_poly.type
_entity_poly.pdbx_seq_one_letter_code
_entity_poly.pdbx_strand_id
1 'polypeptide(L)'
;MSNDNLFGNFVQDLETSIKDVPEYEKLDEADAERVERWKAKRIGKITSSNLPDLMKLDKTGHCSQKKGIDYLLEVMHQRQTGIDAQESFAKAFEWGHLYEEEALDYYNKVTNSKVISGTYGFDEILFREPLYGFGDSPDGVTPDGKGGVEIKNPYNAANHLRNCAL
;
A
#
# COMPACT_ATOMS: atom_id res chain seq x y z
N MET A 1 -37.03 16.86 17.78
CA MET A 1 -36.40 16.93 16.42
C MET A 1 -35.48 15.75 16.35
N SER A 2 -35.85 14.77 15.54
CA SER A 2 -35.27 13.40 15.58
C SER A 2 -33.88 13.34 14.94
N ASN A 3 -32.95 12.72 15.63
CA ASN A 3 -31.59 12.42 15.15
C ASN A 3 -31.56 11.43 13.97
N ASP A 4 -32.68 10.88 13.58
CA ASP A 4 -32.78 9.83 12.55
C ASP A 4 -32.50 10.36 11.12
N ASN A 5 -32.64 11.68 10.92
CA ASN A 5 -32.42 12.29 9.60
C ASN A 5 -30.92 12.54 9.28
N LEU A 6 -30.09 12.70 10.32
CA LEU A 6 -28.66 13.00 10.12
C LEU A 6 -27.88 11.76 9.63
N PHE A 7 -28.22 10.59 10.18
CA PHE A 7 -27.58 9.33 9.80
C PHE A 7 -28.03 8.87 8.41
N GLY A 8 -29.32 9.08 8.06
CA GLY A 8 -29.85 8.75 6.74
C GLY A 8 -29.20 9.58 5.62
N ASN A 9 -29.01 10.87 5.84
CA ASN A 9 -28.34 11.74 4.87
C ASN A 9 -26.84 11.38 4.73
N PHE A 10 -26.16 11.07 5.82
CA PHE A 10 -24.75 10.65 5.78
C PHE A 10 -24.54 9.35 5.01
N VAL A 11 -25.43 8.37 5.19
CA VAL A 11 -25.37 7.09 4.43
C VAL A 11 -25.66 7.33 2.96
N GLN A 12 -26.61 8.20 2.64
CA GLN A 12 -26.98 8.53 1.26
C GLN A 12 -25.88 9.31 0.53
N ASP A 13 -25.19 10.21 1.24
CA ASP A 13 -24.03 10.93 0.72
C ASP A 13 -22.84 10.00 0.48
N LEU A 14 -22.64 9.01 1.35
CA LEU A 14 -21.62 7.96 1.16
C LEU A 14 -21.95 7.06 -0.04
N GLU A 15 -23.21 6.65 -0.20
CA GLU A 15 -23.65 5.83 -1.34
C GLU A 15 -23.54 6.60 -2.68
N THR A 16 -23.75 7.90 -2.66
CA THR A 16 -23.60 8.76 -3.83
C THR A 16 -22.13 8.93 -4.19
N SER A 17 -21.28 9.16 -3.20
CA SER A 17 -19.81 9.27 -3.40
C SER A 17 -19.19 7.96 -3.92
N ILE A 18 -19.75 6.79 -3.55
CA ILE A 18 -19.29 5.49 -4.07
C ILE A 18 -19.71 5.26 -5.53
N LYS A 19 -20.80 5.88 -5.98
CA LYS A 19 -21.28 5.76 -7.38
C LYS A 19 -20.46 6.58 -8.37
N ASP A 20 -19.79 7.62 -7.89
CA ASP A 20 -18.95 8.50 -8.70
C ASP A 20 -17.46 8.10 -8.67
N VAL A 21 -17.14 6.86 -8.29
CA VAL A 21 -15.77 6.34 -8.47
C VAL A 21 -15.48 6.32 -9.97
N PRO A 22 -14.50 7.08 -10.46
CA PRO A 22 -14.15 7.08 -11.86
C PRO A 22 -13.89 5.66 -12.33
N GLU A 23 -14.44 5.30 -13.50
CA GLU A 23 -14.06 4.04 -14.16
C GLU A 23 -12.53 4.08 -14.32
N TYR A 24 -11.85 3.07 -13.77
CA TYR A 24 -10.39 3.01 -13.74
C TYR A 24 -9.85 3.15 -15.16
N GLU A 25 -9.28 4.29 -15.48
CA GLU A 25 -8.56 4.46 -16.73
C GLU A 25 -7.44 3.41 -16.76
N LYS A 26 -7.43 2.57 -17.80
CA LYS A 26 -6.34 1.63 -17.99
C LYS A 26 -5.05 2.43 -17.98
N LEU A 27 -4.09 1.97 -17.17
CA LEU A 27 -2.74 2.53 -17.16
C LEU A 27 -2.27 2.71 -18.62
N ASP A 28 -1.69 3.84 -18.92
CA ASP A 28 -1.05 4.01 -20.21
C ASP A 28 0.12 3.02 -20.35
N GLU A 29 0.62 2.85 -21.56
CA GLU A 29 1.66 1.85 -21.86
C GLU A 29 2.95 2.13 -21.06
N ALA A 30 3.28 3.40 -20.85
CA ALA A 30 4.46 3.81 -20.08
C ALA A 30 4.32 3.48 -18.58
N ASP A 31 3.14 3.72 -18.01
CA ASP A 31 2.85 3.36 -16.62
C ASP A 31 2.81 1.85 -16.42
N ALA A 32 2.27 1.10 -17.37
CA ALA A 32 2.30 -0.35 -17.33
C ALA A 32 3.75 -0.90 -17.31
N GLU A 33 4.63 -0.35 -18.14
CA GLU A 33 6.05 -0.72 -18.13
C GLU A 33 6.75 -0.34 -16.81
N ARG A 34 6.42 0.81 -16.20
CA ARG A 34 6.97 1.22 -14.91
C ARG A 34 6.59 0.22 -13.81
N VAL A 35 5.31 -0.18 -13.78
CA VAL A 35 4.80 -1.17 -12.84
C VAL A 35 5.50 -2.52 -13.02
N GLU A 36 5.69 -2.98 -14.24
CA GLU A 36 6.39 -4.25 -14.51
C GLU A 36 7.86 -4.20 -14.06
N ARG A 37 8.57 -3.10 -14.31
CA ARG A 37 9.95 -2.91 -13.81
C ARG A 37 10.00 -2.91 -12.28
N TRP A 38 9.03 -2.28 -11.63
CA TRP A 38 8.91 -2.27 -10.18
C TRP A 38 8.64 -3.66 -9.61
N LYS A 39 7.70 -4.42 -10.20
CA LYS A 39 7.44 -5.81 -9.82
C LYS A 39 8.72 -6.66 -9.95
N ALA A 40 9.45 -6.53 -11.06
CA ALA A 40 10.70 -7.25 -11.27
C ALA A 40 11.75 -6.99 -10.18
N LYS A 41 11.84 -5.74 -9.68
CA LYS A 41 12.74 -5.38 -8.56
C LYS A 41 12.34 -6.05 -7.24
N ARG A 42 11.06 -6.41 -7.06
CA ARG A 42 10.51 -7.01 -5.82
C ARG A 42 10.62 -8.54 -5.79
N ILE A 43 10.74 -9.19 -6.94
CA ILE A 43 10.78 -10.66 -7.05
C ILE A 43 11.89 -11.23 -6.15
N GLY A 44 11.52 -12.19 -5.30
CA GLY A 44 12.43 -12.86 -4.39
C GLY A 44 12.95 -12.00 -3.23
N LYS A 45 12.34 -10.85 -2.97
CA LYS A 45 12.67 -9.98 -1.83
C LYS A 45 11.64 -10.13 -0.72
N ILE A 46 12.09 -10.03 0.51
CA ILE A 46 11.22 -9.88 1.67
C ILE A 46 10.82 -8.41 1.74
N THR A 47 9.53 -8.12 1.61
CA THR A 47 9.03 -6.74 1.58
C THR A 47 8.53 -6.30 2.95
N SER A 48 8.65 -5.01 3.24
CA SER A 48 8.22 -4.39 4.51
C SER A 48 6.76 -4.68 4.85
N SER A 49 5.87 -4.69 3.86
CA SER A 49 4.44 -4.99 4.03
C SER A 49 4.16 -6.40 4.58
N ASN A 50 5.02 -7.37 4.30
CA ASN A 50 4.86 -8.76 4.76
C ASN A 50 5.75 -9.10 5.98
N LEU A 51 6.62 -8.19 6.39
CA LEU A 51 7.50 -8.39 7.54
C LEU A 51 6.73 -8.70 8.84
N PRO A 52 5.58 -8.10 9.16
CA PRO A 52 4.82 -8.44 10.37
C PRO A 52 4.43 -9.92 10.47
N ASP A 53 4.17 -10.59 9.35
CA ASP A 53 3.82 -12.02 9.36
C ASP A 53 5.04 -12.90 9.70
N LEU A 54 6.26 -12.47 9.37
CA LEU A 54 7.51 -13.13 9.75
C LEU A 54 7.89 -12.87 11.20
N MET A 55 7.52 -11.71 11.76
CA MET A 55 7.88 -11.34 13.14
C MET A 55 6.98 -11.95 14.20
N LYS A 56 5.91 -12.63 13.82
CA LYS A 56 5.06 -13.37 14.76
C LYS A 56 5.75 -14.66 15.13
N LEU A 57 6.39 -14.67 16.31
CA LEU A 57 7.13 -15.80 16.82
C LEU A 57 6.27 -16.66 17.75
N ASP A 58 6.54 -17.95 17.79
CA ASP A 58 5.99 -18.85 18.80
C ASP A 58 6.72 -18.71 20.15
N LYS A 59 6.32 -19.53 21.14
CA LYS A 59 6.92 -19.53 22.48
C LYS A 59 8.40 -19.92 22.49
N THR A 60 8.89 -20.52 21.42
CA THR A 60 10.29 -20.97 21.26
C THR A 60 11.12 -19.96 20.44
N GLY A 61 10.53 -18.87 19.99
CA GLY A 61 11.19 -17.85 19.19
C GLY A 61 11.28 -18.15 17.69
N HIS A 62 10.54 -19.16 17.21
CA HIS A 62 10.49 -19.49 15.79
C HIS A 62 9.25 -18.88 15.13
N CYS A 63 9.37 -18.52 13.86
CA CYS A 63 8.22 -18.14 13.06
C CYS A 63 7.27 -19.35 12.92
N SER A 64 6.19 -19.36 13.69
CA SER A 64 5.26 -20.50 13.77
C SER A 64 3.99 -20.27 13.00
N GLN A 65 3.76 -19.06 12.55
CA GLN A 65 2.51 -18.76 11.87
C GLN A 65 2.55 -19.26 10.43
N LYS A 66 1.51 -20.00 10.06
CA LYS A 66 1.35 -20.52 8.70
C LYS A 66 1.60 -19.46 7.63
N LYS A 67 1.07 -18.24 7.82
CA LYS A 67 1.25 -17.12 6.88
C LYS A 67 2.73 -16.74 6.66
N GLY A 68 3.53 -16.68 7.73
CA GLY A 68 4.95 -16.36 7.62
C GLY A 68 5.73 -17.45 6.88
N ILE A 69 5.40 -18.72 7.15
CA ILE A 69 6.02 -19.86 6.46
C ILE A 69 5.62 -19.88 4.99
N ASP A 70 4.32 -19.73 4.68
CA ASP A 70 3.81 -19.68 3.31
C ASP A 70 4.48 -18.54 2.53
N TYR A 71 4.65 -17.38 3.15
CA TYR A 71 5.33 -16.24 2.53
C TYR A 71 6.83 -16.53 2.28
N LEU A 72 7.54 -17.14 3.20
CA LEU A 72 8.94 -17.54 2.96
C LEU A 72 9.07 -18.54 1.81
N LEU A 73 8.16 -19.51 1.73
CA LEU A 73 8.12 -20.47 0.62
C LEU A 73 7.85 -19.78 -0.71
N GLU A 74 6.98 -18.78 -0.72
CA GLU A 74 6.72 -17.95 -1.90
C GLU A 74 7.98 -17.18 -2.32
N VAL A 75 8.64 -16.47 -1.40
CA VAL A 75 9.89 -15.76 -1.69
C VAL A 75 10.97 -16.71 -2.21
N MET A 76 11.06 -17.91 -1.67
CA MET A 76 11.99 -18.94 -2.16
C MET A 76 11.63 -19.40 -3.58
N HIS A 77 10.35 -19.63 -3.86
CA HIS A 77 9.86 -19.96 -5.20
C HIS A 77 10.20 -18.84 -6.19
N GLN A 78 9.92 -17.59 -5.86
CA GLN A 78 10.26 -16.43 -6.68
C GLN A 78 11.76 -16.34 -6.97
N ARG A 79 12.63 -16.61 -6.00
CA ARG A 79 14.10 -16.64 -6.19
C ARG A 79 14.56 -17.74 -7.14
N GLN A 80 13.89 -18.88 -7.11
CA GLN A 80 14.25 -20.01 -7.98
C GLN A 80 13.73 -19.89 -9.39
N THR A 81 12.55 -19.32 -9.56
CA THR A 81 11.83 -19.31 -10.84
C THR A 81 11.85 -17.95 -11.55
N GLY A 82 12.02 -16.86 -10.80
CA GLY A 82 11.84 -15.49 -11.30
C GLY A 82 10.36 -15.14 -11.56
N ILE A 83 9.42 -15.93 -11.05
CA ILE A 83 7.98 -15.76 -11.31
C ILE A 83 7.29 -15.30 -10.02
N ASP A 84 6.48 -14.24 -10.11
CA ASP A 84 5.54 -13.84 -9.08
C ASP A 84 4.24 -14.61 -9.25
N ALA A 85 3.86 -15.41 -8.24
CA ALA A 85 2.66 -16.23 -8.27
C ALA A 85 1.41 -15.48 -7.79
N GLN A 86 1.53 -14.26 -7.27
CA GLN A 86 0.41 -13.49 -6.71
C GLN A 86 0.04 -12.31 -7.61
N GLU A 87 -0.93 -12.51 -8.46
CA GLU A 87 -1.75 -11.43 -9.01
C GLU A 87 -3.01 -11.27 -8.13
N SER A 88 -2.96 -10.41 -7.13
CA SER A 88 -4.16 -10.06 -6.36
C SER A 88 -4.64 -8.67 -6.71
N PHE A 89 -5.61 -8.57 -7.58
CA PHE A 89 -6.40 -7.35 -7.80
C PHE A 89 -7.57 -7.31 -6.83
N ALA A 90 -7.39 -6.69 -5.68
CA ALA A 90 -8.50 -6.39 -4.79
C ALA A 90 -8.92 -4.93 -4.98
N LYS A 91 -10.24 -4.65 -5.03
CA LYS A 91 -10.80 -3.29 -5.09
C LYS A 91 -10.22 -2.35 -4.03
N ALA A 92 -9.86 -2.89 -2.87
CA ALA A 92 -9.21 -2.14 -1.81
C ALA A 92 -7.80 -1.65 -2.19
N PHE A 93 -7.10 -2.36 -3.07
CA PHE A 93 -5.79 -1.96 -3.58
C PHE A 93 -5.92 -0.83 -4.60
N GLU A 94 -6.88 -0.93 -5.52
CA GLU A 94 -7.20 0.13 -6.49
C GLU A 94 -7.62 1.42 -5.77
N TRP A 95 -8.45 1.31 -4.73
CA TRP A 95 -8.84 2.44 -3.89
C TRP A 95 -7.64 3.10 -3.21
N GLY A 96 -6.73 2.31 -2.66
CA GLY A 96 -5.51 2.79 -2.02
C GLY A 96 -4.68 3.65 -2.97
N HIS A 97 -4.42 3.16 -4.18
CA HIS A 97 -3.67 3.87 -5.20
C HIS A 97 -4.36 5.14 -5.70
N LEU A 98 -5.68 5.10 -5.91
CA LEU A 98 -6.43 6.24 -6.42
C LEU A 98 -6.31 7.48 -5.51
N TYR A 99 -6.26 7.27 -4.19
CA TYR A 99 -6.23 8.36 -3.22
C TYR A 99 -4.86 8.60 -2.58
N GLU A 100 -3.82 7.89 -3.01
CA GLU A 100 -2.48 7.99 -2.42
C GLU A 100 -1.86 9.38 -2.64
N GLU A 101 -1.94 9.91 -3.84
CA GLU A 101 -1.38 11.21 -4.18
C GLU A 101 -2.11 12.35 -3.46
N GLU A 102 -3.44 12.33 -3.44
CA GLU A 102 -4.25 13.33 -2.72
C GLU A 102 -3.96 13.30 -1.21
N ALA A 103 -3.82 12.11 -0.63
CA ALA A 103 -3.49 11.95 0.77
C ALA A 103 -2.06 12.46 1.09
N LEU A 104 -1.10 12.25 0.19
CA LEU A 104 0.24 12.77 0.32
C LEU A 104 0.29 14.29 0.25
N ASP A 105 -0.46 14.88 -0.67
CA ASP A 105 -0.60 16.33 -0.79
C ASP A 105 -1.23 16.94 0.46
N TYR A 106 -2.29 16.30 0.98
CA TYR A 106 -2.92 16.71 2.23
C TYR A 106 -1.94 16.62 3.41
N TYR A 107 -1.17 15.53 3.51
CA TYR A 107 -0.14 15.37 4.52
C TYR A 107 0.91 16.49 4.44
N ASN A 108 1.42 16.78 3.25
CA ASN A 108 2.39 17.84 3.02
C ASN A 108 1.85 19.21 3.45
N LYS A 109 0.58 19.48 3.13
CA LYS A 109 -0.09 20.74 3.48
C LYS A 109 -0.25 20.91 5.00
N VAL A 110 -0.71 19.86 5.69
CA VAL A 110 -1.00 19.93 7.15
C VAL A 110 0.28 19.97 7.97
N THR A 111 1.29 19.21 7.58
CA THR A 111 2.56 19.12 8.31
C THR A 111 3.59 20.15 7.86
N ASN A 112 3.31 20.93 6.81
CA ASN A 112 4.27 21.79 6.13
C ASN A 112 5.51 21.03 5.68
N SER A 113 5.35 19.78 5.28
CA SER A 113 6.41 18.91 4.79
C SER A 113 6.60 19.08 3.28
N LYS A 114 7.65 18.47 2.75
CA LYS A 114 7.95 18.43 1.31
C LYS A 114 8.28 16.99 0.90
N VAL A 115 7.42 16.07 1.33
CA VAL A 115 7.57 14.65 1.00
C VAL A 115 7.31 14.47 -0.50
N ILE A 116 8.20 13.73 -1.15
CA ILE A 116 8.16 13.41 -2.58
C ILE A 116 7.47 12.07 -2.73
N SER A 117 6.51 11.96 -3.64
CA SER A 117 5.81 10.69 -3.93
C SER A 117 6.80 9.62 -4.35
N GLY A 118 6.69 8.44 -3.77
CA GLY A 118 7.45 7.25 -4.15
C GLY A 118 7.00 6.69 -5.50
N THR A 119 5.74 6.93 -5.87
CA THR A 119 5.12 6.42 -7.09
C THR A 119 5.35 7.37 -8.26
N TYR A 120 5.12 8.68 -8.07
CA TYR A 120 5.11 9.67 -9.16
C TYR A 120 6.24 10.70 -9.09
N GLY A 121 6.95 10.79 -7.98
CA GLY A 121 8.01 11.77 -7.78
C GLY A 121 9.36 11.42 -8.43
N PHE A 122 9.48 10.26 -9.07
CA PHE A 122 10.68 9.72 -9.69
C PHE A 122 10.38 9.16 -11.08
N ASP A 123 11.40 8.99 -11.91
CA ASP A 123 11.26 8.38 -13.25
C ASP A 123 10.77 6.92 -13.18
N GLU A 124 11.07 6.24 -12.07
CA GLU A 124 10.58 4.89 -11.79
C GLU A 124 9.94 4.85 -10.40
N ILE A 125 8.99 3.92 -10.19
CA ILE A 125 8.43 3.67 -8.86
C ILE A 125 9.58 3.32 -7.91
N LEU A 126 9.66 4.04 -6.80
CA LEU A 126 10.75 3.91 -5.86
C LEU A 126 10.74 2.52 -5.21
N PHE A 127 11.85 1.85 -5.31
CA PHE A 127 12.12 0.62 -4.57
C PHE A 127 13.51 0.72 -3.92
N ARG A 128 13.55 0.51 -2.61
CA ARG A 128 14.78 0.55 -1.82
C ARG A 128 15.12 -0.84 -1.29
N GLU A 129 16.39 -1.19 -1.34
CA GLU A 129 16.92 -2.43 -0.78
C GLU A 129 17.99 -2.09 0.27
N PRO A 130 17.58 -1.69 1.50
CA PRO A 130 18.52 -1.29 2.55
C PRO A 130 19.39 -2.44 3.04
N LEU A 131 18.92 -3.67 2.87
CA LEU A 131 19.64 -4.90 3.19
C LEU A 131 19.36 -5.93 2.09
N TYR A 132 20.39 -6.65 1.67
CA TYR A 132 20.26 -7.68 0.63
C TYR A 132 19.12 -8.66 0.91
N GLY A 133 18.21 -8.76 -0.05
CA GLY A 133 17.02 -9.62 0.05
C GLY A 133 15.84 -9.03 0.81
N PHE A 134 15.97 -7.80 1.34
CA PHE A 134 14.89 -7.05 1.98
C PHE A 134 14.68 -5.74 1.24
N GLY A 135 13.44 -5.42 0.95
CA GLY A 135 13.12 -4.20 0.22
C GLY A 135 11.80 -3.57 0.61
N ASP A 136 11.67 -2.29 0.32
CA ASP A 136 10.45 -1.53 0.52
C ASP A 136 10.17 -0.57 -0.62
N SER A 137 8.91 -0.20 -0.76
CA SER A 137 8.42 0.83 -1.67
C SER A 137 7.60 1.80 -0.83
N PRO A 138 8.22 2.84 -0.24
CA PRO A 138 7.48 3.82 0.54
C PRO A 138 6.60 4.67 -0.38
N ASP A 139 5.40 5.03 0.08
CA ASP A 139 4.47 5.90 -0.64
C ASP A 139 5.02 7.33 -0.77
N GLY A 140 5.89 7.73 0.15
CA GLY A 140 6.60 9.00 0.08
C GLY A 140 7.96 8.98 0.75
N VAL A 141 8.84 9.92 0.35
CA VAL A 141 10.20 10.07 0.89
C VAL A 141 10.48 11.51 1.25
N THR A 142 11.09 11.73 2.41
CA THR A 142 11.54 13.07 2.79
C THR A 142 12.63 13.60 1.85
N PRO A 143 12.74 14.93 1.63
CA PRO A 143 13.71 15.50 0.70
C PRO A 143 15.18 15.15 0.99
N ASP A 144 15.50 14.85 2.26
CA ASP A 144 16.84 14.41 2.67
C ASP A 144 17.07 12.89 2.47
N GLY A 145 16.05 12.17 1.98
CA GLY A 145 16.11 10.73 1.70
C GLY A 145 16.14 9.83 2.95
N LYS A 146 16.06 10.40 4.16
CA LYS A 146 16.22 9.64 5.41
C LYS A 146 14.91 9.13 6.00
N GLY A 147 13.80 9.78 5.67
CA GLY A 147 12.46 9.39 6.12
C GLY A 147 11.65 8.75 5.01
N GLY A 148 10.77 7.82 5.38
CA GLY A 148 9.72 7.28 4.53
C GLY A 148 8.35 7.62 5.11
N VAL A 149 7.36 7.78 4.25
CA VAL A 149 5.96 7.95 4.61
C VAL A 149 5.19 6.79 4.01
N GLU A 150 4.33 6.20 4.81
CA GLU A 150 3.39 5.15 4.41
C GLU A 150 1.98 5.70 4.54
N ILE A 151 1.21 5.63 3.49
CA ILE A 151 -0.17 6.14 3.42
C ILE A 151 -1.14 4.97 3.51
N LYS A 152 -2.17 5.11 4.30
CA LYS A 152 -3.23 4.10 4.44
C LYS A 152 -4.57 4.74 4.13
N ASN A 153 -5.11 4.42 2.97
CA ASN A 153 -6.45 4.81 2.52
C ASN A 153 -7.42 3.63 2.64
N PRO A 154 -7.99 3.37 3.85
CA PRO A 154 -8.84 2.21 4.03
C PRO A 154 -10.13 2.33 3.22
N TYR A 155 -10.40 1.36 2.34
CA TYR A 155 -11.67 1.24 1.60
C TYR A 155 -12.87 1.05 2.53
N ASN A 156 -12.66 0.41 3.67
CA ASN A 156 -13.73 0.10 4.64
C ASN A 156 -13.79 1.17 5.73
N ALA A 157 -14.96 1.78 5.90
CA ALA A 157 -15.20 2.84 6.89
C ALA A 157 -14.88 2.41 8.34
N ALA A 158 -15.14 1.15 8.72
CA ALA A 158 -14.81 0.66 10.05
C ALA A 158 -13.29 0.60 10.29
N ASN A 159 -12.50 0.26 9.25
CA ASN A 159 -11.05 0.29 9.32
C ASN A 159 -10.53 1.73 9.38
N HIS A 160 -11.14 2.65 8.63
CA HIS A 160 -10.82 4.08 8.70
C HIS A 160 -11.03 4.61 10.12
N LEU A 161 -12.21 4.41 10.69
CA LEU A 161 -12.51 4.85 12.05
C LEU A 161 -11.57 4.23 13.10
N ARG A 162 -11.20 2.96 12.95
CA ARG A 162 -10.24 2.31 13.83
C ARG A 162 -8.87 2.98 13.78
N ASN A 163 -8.39 3.33 12.59
CA ASN A 163 -7.10 4.01 12.41
C ASN A 163 -7.11 5.44 12.97
N CYS A 164 -8.25 6.12 12.94
CA CYS A 164 -8.40 7.46 13.54
C CYS A 164 -8.50 7.44 15.07
N ALA A 165 -8.83 6.29 15.67
CA ALA A 165 -9.03 6.15 17.13
C ALA A 165 -7.75 5.76 17.88
N LEU A 166 -6.64 5.53 17.20
CA LEU A 166 -5.32 5.22 17.75
C LEU A 166 -4.46 6.47 17.85
#